data_0ece32a07849ea28f43331e584db8b56
#
_entry.id   0ece32a07849ea28f43331e584db8b56
#
_cell.length_a   1.000
_cell.length_b   1.000
_cell.length_c   1.000
_cell.angle_alpha   90.00
_cell.angle_beta   90.00
_cell.angle_gamma   90.00
#
_symmetry.space_group_name_H-M   'P 1'
#
loop_
_entity.id
_entity.type
_entity.pdbx_description
1 polymer ?
#
loop_
_entity_poly.entity_id
_entity_poly.type
_entity_poly.pdbx_seq_one_letter_code
_entity_poly.pdbx_strand_id
1 'polypeptide(L)'
;MKSAVVITASNRATAGVYKDLSGAALKDGLEKLGYQVLGHKLVQDDVNQISTTIKSALADGIDLIVTTGGTGISPTDVTPEATKPLLEKELPGFSEAMRAHSREKVPTADISRGLAGTNGKSLIINLPGSPGAVKDGLVIIERLASHILDQLAGNDHSSSN
;
A
#
# COMPACT_ATOMS: atom_id res chain seq x y z
N MET A 1 -17.76 3.37 -7.31
CA MET A 1 -16.55 2.50 -7.28
C MET A 1 -15.40 3.31 -6.71
N LYS A 2 -14.72 2.81 -5.73
CA LYS A 2 -13.56 3.48 -5.11
C LYS A 2 -12.36 3.41 -6.04
N SER A 3 -11.63 4.52 -6.15
CA SER A 3 -10.42 4.62 -6.97
C SER A 3 -9.19 4.10 -6.25
N ALA A 4 -8.24 3.57 -7.00
CA ALA A 4 -6.96 3.12 -6.46
C ALA A 4 -5.79 3.46 -7.39
N VAL A 5 -4.60 3.59 -6.81
CA VAL A 5 -3.32 3.72 -7.52
C VAL A 5 -2.31 2.76 -6.89
N VAL A 6 -1.55 2.11 -7.73
CA VAL A 6 -0.42 1.23 -7.35
C VAL A 6 0.89 1.96 -7.60
N ILE A 7 1.79 1.92 -6.63
CA ILE A 7 3.14 2.49 -6.75
C ILE A 7 4.15 1.39 -6.41
N THR A 8 4.99 1.03 -7.37
CA THR A 8 6.10 0.10 -7.14
C THR A 8 7.39 0.89 -6.95
N ALA A 9 8.04 0.72 -5.79
CA ALA A 9 9.36 1.26 -5.51
C ALA A 9 10.40 0.17 -5.69
N SER A 10 11.23 0.28 -6.72
CA SER A 10 12.26 -0.71 -7.06
C SER A 10 13.30 -0.15 -8.02
N ASN A 11 14.56 -0.07 -7.57
CA ASN A 11 15.67 0.31 -8.44
C ASN A 11 15.89 -0.70 -9.57
N ARG A 12 15.75 -1.99 -9.29
CA ARG A 12 15.95 -3.05 -10.28
C ARG A 12 14.87 -3.05 -11.35
N ALA A 13 13.61 -2.88 -10.96
CA ALA A 13 12.51 -2.83 -11.91
C ALA A 13 12.59 -1.58 -12.80
N THR A 14 12.93 -0.42 -12.23
CA THR A 14 13.11 0.83 -13.01
C THR A 14 14.29 0.74 -13.97
N ALA A 15 15.36 0.02 -13.61
CA ALA A 15 16.50 -0.23 -14.47
C ALA A 15 16.28 -1.34 -15.52
N GLY A 16 15.11 -1.98 -15.51
CA GLY A 16 14.80 -3.06 -16.46
C GLY A 16 15.48 -4.40 -16.16
N VAL A 17 16.04 -4.57 -14.95
CA VAL A 17 16.73 -5.82 -14.55
C VAL A 17 15.76 -6.98 -14.44
N TYR A 18 14.51 -6.72 -13.98
CA TYR A 18 13.42 -7.68 -13.99
C TYR A 18 12.08 -6.97 -14.21
N LYS A 19 11.04 -7.75 -14.53
CA LYS A 19 9.68 -7.23 -14.67
C LYS A 19 9.06 -6.98 -13.29
N ASP A 20 8.27 -5.92 -13.18
CA ASP A 20 7.48 -5.62 -11.99
C ASP A 20 6.26 -6.55 -11.87
N LEU A 21 6.49 -7.78 -11.44
CA LEU A 21 5.43 -8.78 -11.26
C LEU A 21 4.54 -8.46 -10.05
N SER A 22 5.13 -7.92 -9.00
CA SER A 22 4.39 -7.58 -7.77
C SER A 22 3.42 -6.42 -7.99
N GLY A 23 3.84 -5.38 -8.70
CA GLY A 23 2.96 -4.27 -9.04
C GLY A 23 1.81 -4.70 -9.96
N ALA A 24 2.10 -5.54 -10.96
CA ALA A 24 1.07 -6.09 -11.83
C ALA A 24 0.06 -6.95 -11.07
N ALA A 25 0.54 -7.83 -10.19
CA ALA A 25 -0.31 -8.68 -9.35
C ALA A 25 -1.17 -7.86 -8.39
N LEU A 26 -0.60 -6.80 -7.82
CA LEU A 26 -1.33 -5.89 -6.94
C LEU A 26 -2.44 -5.16 -7.69
N LYS A 27 -2.15 -4.63 -8.87
CA LYS A 27 -3.15 -4.00 -9.74
C LYS A 27 -4.31 -4.95 -10.03
N ASP A 28 -4.01 -6.13 -10.54
CA ASP A 28 -5.01 -7.14 -10.90
C ASP A 28 -5.84 -7.56 -9.67
N GLY A 29 -5.19 -7.71 -8.51
CA GLY A 29 -5.86 -8.06 -7.26
C GLY A 29 -6.82 -6.97 -6.80
N LEU A 30 -6.43 -5.71 -6.85
CA LEU A 30 -7.30 -4.58 -6.49
C LEU A 30 -8.51 -4.47 -7.44
N GLU A 31 -8.31 -4.68 -8.73
CA GLU A 31 -9.40 -4.70 -9.71
C GLU A 31 -10.41 -5.82 -9.40
N LYS A 32 -9.94 -7.01 -9.03
CA LYS A 32 -10.80 -8.13 -8.59
C LYS A 32 -11.56 -7.84 -7.30
N LEU A 33 -11.01 -7.01 -6.42
CA LEU A 33 -11.68 -6.55 -5.20
C LEU A 33 -12.68 -5.41 -5.46
N GLY A 34 -12.81 -4.96 -6.69
CA GLY A 34 -13.79 -3.94 -7.11
C GLY A 34 -13.28 -2.51 -7.09
N TYR A 35 -11.97 -2.30 -6.97
CA TYR A 35 -11.38 -0.96 -7.11
C TYR A 35 -11.18 -0.60 -8.58
N GLN A 36 -11.37 0.68 -8.89
CA GLN A 36 -10.98 1.23 -10.18
C GLN A 36 -9.51 1.66 -10.09
N VAL A 37 -8.60 0.86 -10.63
CA VAL A 37 -7.17 1.19 -10.62
C VAL A 37 -6.86 2.17 -11.74
N LEU A 38 -6.65 3.43 -11.39
CA LEU A 38 -6.43 4.53 -12.33
C LEU A 38 -4.98 4.70 -12.76
N GLY A 39 -4.04 4.06 -12.08
CA GLY A 39 -2.63 4.15 -12.43
C GLY A 39 -1.78 3.10 -11.73
N HIS A 40 -0.69 2.74 -12.40
CA HIS A 40 0.40 1.95 -11.84
C HIS A 40 1.71 2.69 -12.15
N LYS A 41 2.38 3.17 -11.13
CA LYS A 41 3.63 3.94 -11.24
C LYS A 41 4.79 3.10 -10.76
N LEU A 42 5.89 3.14 -11.51
CA LEU A 42 7.15 2.52 -11.16
C LEU A 42 8.16 3.60 -10.86
N VAL A 43 8.69 3.64 -9.64
CA VAL A 43 9.66 4.64 -9.18
C VAL A 43 10.89 3.97 -8.58
N GLN A 44 11.99 4.71 -8.50
CA GLN A 44 13.19 4.25 -7.82
C GLN A 44 12.98 4.23 -6.29
N ASP A 45 13.86 3.52 -5.58
CA ASP A 45 13.96 3.57 -4.12
C ASP A 45 14.57 4.91 -3.69
N ASP A 46 13.77 5.94 -3.80
CA ASP A 46 14.14 7.34 -3.54
C ASP A 46 12.99 8.03 -2.79
N VAL A 47 13.32 8.64 -1.65
CA VAL A 47 12.30 9.28 -0.80
C VAL A 47 11.48 10.31 -1.57
N ASN A 48 12.14 11.15 -2.37
CA ASN A 48 11.46 12.23 -3.09
C ASN A 48 10.55 11.68 -4.20
N GLN A 49 11.01 10.68 -4.96
CA GLN A 49 10.18 10.07 -6.01
C GLN A 49 8.94 9.38 -5.43
N ILE A 50 9.11 8.59 -4.37
CA ILE A 50 8.00 7.92 -3.70
C ILE A 50 7.03 8.94 -3.12
N SER A 51 7.54 9.90 -2.35
CA SER A 51 6.73 10.94 -1.71
C SER A 51 5.96 11.78 -2.75
N THR A 52 6.62 12.23 -3.81
CA THR A 52 5.98 13.03 -4.87
C THR A 52 4.87 12.24 -5.57
N THR A 53 5.08 10.96 -5.82
CA THR A 53 4.07 10.10 -6.45
C THR A 53 2.86 9.89 -5.55
N ILE A 54 3.07 9.69 -4.25
CA ILE A 54 1.96 9.60 -3.27
C ILE A 54 1.21 10.94 -3.21
N LYS A 55 1.93 12.07 -3.12
CA LYS A 55 1.31 13.41 -3.10
C LYS A 55 0.48 13.68 -4.33
N SER A 56 0.93 13.26 -5.51
CA SER A 56 0.17 13.39 -6.76
C SER A 56 -1.14 12.61 -6.68
N ALA A 57 -1.11 11.38 -6.19
CA ALA A 57 -2.32 10.57 -6.02
C ALA A 57 -3.29 11.20 -5.00
N LEU A 58 -2.76 11.77 -3.90
CA LEU A 58 -3.56 12.50 -2.92
C LEU A 58 -4.24 13.72 -3.55
N ALA A 59 -3.49 14.50 -4.35
CA ALA A 59 -4.03 15.68 -5.04
C ALA A 59 -5.12 15.31 -6.05
N ASP A 60 -5.02 14.15 -6.67
CA ASP A 60 -6.03 13.60 -7.59
C ASP A 60 -7.25 13.01 -6.87
N GLY A 61 -7.26 13.01 -5.54
CA GLY A 61 -8.39 12.50 -4.76
C GLY A 61 -8.55 10.99 -4.80
N ILE A 62 -7.45 10.24 -4.97
CA ILE A 62 -7.48 8.78 -4.99
C ILE A 62 -7.88 8.23 -3.62
N ASP A 63 -8.84 7.30 -3.59
CA ASP A 63 -9.33 6.70 -2.35
C ASP A 63 -8.31 5.76 -1.70
N LEU A 64 -7.66 4.89 -2.49
CA LEU A 64 -6.73 3.88 -2.01
C LEU A 64 -5.39 3.97 -2.74
N ILE A 65 -4.32 4.24 -2.00
CA ILE A 65 -2.96 4.33 -2.52
C ILE A 65 -2.15 3.20 -1.90
N VAL A 66 -1.69 2.26 -2.71
CA VAL A 66 -0.94 1.09 -2.23
C VAL A 66 0.44 1.10 -2.86
N THR A 67 1.48 1.09 -2.03
CA THR A 67 2.85 0.90 -2.49
C THR A 67 3.29 -0.55 -2.31
N THR A 68 4.19 -1.02 -3.15
CA THR A 68 4.88 -2.30 -2.99
C THR A 68 6.38 -2.11 -3.16
N GLY A 69 7.15 -2.69 -2.28
CA GLY A 69 8.61 -2.58 -2.25
C GLY A 69 9.15 -1.56 -1.25
N GLY A 70 10.42 -1.67 -0.94
CA GLY A 70 11.17 -0.73 -0.11
C GLY A 70 10.79 -0.69 1.36
N THR A 71 10.25 -1.78 1.92
CA THR A 71 9.78 -1.81 3.33
C THR A 71 10.69 -2.56 4.29
N GLY A 72 11.80 -3.12 3.82
CA GLY A 72 12.76 -3.84 4.65
C GLY A 72 13.77 -2.93 5.35
N ILE A 73 14.93 -3.49 5.65
CA ILE A 73 15.99 -2.82 6.41
C ILE A 73 17.26 -2.59 5.60
N SER A 74 17.24 -2.86 4.29
CA SER A 74 18.40 -2.57 3.46
C SER A 74 18.60 -1.06 3.30
N PRO A 75 19.83 -0.59 2.98
CA PRO A 75 20.10 0.85 2.83
C PRO A 75 19.21 1.56 1.79
N THR A 76 18.68 0.82 0.81
CA THR A 76 17.81 1.38 -0.22
C THR A 76 16.33 1.33 0.14
N ASP A 77 15.94 0.66 1.23
CA ASP A 77 14.54 0.57 1.65
C ASP A 77 14.14 1.86 2.38
N VAL A 78 13.41 2.74 1.69
CA VAL A 78 13.04 4.07 2.19
C VAL A 78 11.54 4.39 2.04
N THR A 79 10.73 3.41 1.67
CA THR A 79 9.29 3.63 1.47
C THR A 79 8.57 4.11 2.73
N PRO A 80 8.81 3.55 3.94
CA PRO A 80 8.18 4.07 5.15
C PRO A 80 8.58 5.52 5.45
N GLU A 81 9.84 5.88 5.24
CA GLU A 81 10.36 7.23 5.47
C GLU A 81 9.72 8.25 4.51
N ALA A 82 9.44 7.83 3.27
CA ALA A 82 8.74 8.66 2.29
C ALA A 82 7.25 8.82 2.60
N THR A 83 6.64 7.81 3.23
CA THR A 83 5.21 7.75 3.49
C THR A 83 4.80 8.41 4.79
N LYS A 84 5.57 8.21 5.86
CA LYS A 84 5.21 8.65 7.21
C LYS A 84 4.83 10.13 7.32
N PRO A 85 5.57 11.08 6.73
CA PRO A 85 5.21 12.50 6.82
C PRO A 85 3.87 12.85 6.15
N LEU A 86 3.35 11.97 5.30
CA LEU A 86 2.11 12.17 4.57
C LEU A 86 0.89 11.59 5.29
N LEU A 87 1.10 10.86 6.38
CA LEU A 87 0.02 10.28 7.17
C LEU A 87 -0.47 11.27 8.22
N GLU A 88 -1.75 11.61 8.19
CA GLU A 88 -2.39 12.40 9.24
C GLU A 88 -2.74 11.55 10.44
N LYS A 89 -3.21 10.32 10.18
CA LYS A 89 -3.48 9.31 11.21
C LYS A 89 -2.84 7.99 10.81
N GLU A 90 -2.03 7.44 11.67
CA GLU A 90 -1.46 6.11 11.48
C GLU A 90 -2.46 5.04 11.88
N LEU A 91 -2.46 3.93 11.15
CA LEU A 91 -3.24 2.73 11.42
C LEU A 91 -2.30 1.54 11.71
N PRO A 92 -1.66 1.51 12.90
CA PRO A 92 -0.68 0.47 13.21
C PRO A 92 -1.30 -0.93 13.18
N GLY A 93 -2.58 -1.06 13.52
CA GLY A 93 -3.29 -2.34 13.47
C GLY A 93 -3.36 -2.96 12.08
N PHE A 94 -3.36 -2.16 11.02
CA PHE A 94 -3.29 -2.69 9.66
C PHE A 94 -1.94 -3.40 9.42
N SER A 95 -0.84 -2.74 9.74
CA SER A 95 0.51 -3.31 9.61
C SER A 95 0.73 -4.51 10.53
N GLU A 96 0.16 -4.50 11.73
CA GLU A 96 0.17 -5.64 12.65
C GLU A 96 -0.57 -6.83 12.05
N ALA A 97 -1.75 -6.63 11.47
CA ALA A 97 -2.52 -7.67 10.80
C ALA A 97 -1.75 -8.27 9.61
N MET A 98 -1.06 -7.43 8.84
CA MET A 98 -0.19 -7.86 7.75
C MET A 98 0.91 -8.79 8.25
N ARG A 99 1.67 -8.35 9.26
CA ARG A 99 2.76 -9.15 9.81
C ARG A 99 2.25 -10.46 10.42
N ALA A 100 1.16 -10.40 11.17
CA ALA A 100 0.55 -11.60 11.77
C ALA A 100 0.12 -12.63 10.72
N HIS A 101 -0.49 -12.18 9.62
CA HIS A 101 -0.92 -13.06 8.54
C HIS A 101 0.27 -13.67 7.80
N SER A 102 1.27 -12.86 7.47
CA SER A 102 2.42 -13.30 6.67
C SER A 102 3.41 -14.17 7.45
N ARG A 103 3.58 -13.94 8.76
CA ARG A 103 4.57 -14.67 9.56
C ARG A 103 4.33 -16.17 9.66
N GLU A 104 3.10 -16.62 9.50
CA GLU A 104 2.78 -18.05 9.48
C GLU A 104 3.49 -18.80 8.36
N LYS A 105 3.72 -18.13 7.23
CA LYS A 105 4.40 -18.68 6.05
C LYS A 105 5.85 -18.23 5.96
N VAL A 106 6.13 -16.98 6.31
CA VAL A 106 7.43 -16.32 6.15
C VAL A 106 7.80 -15.64 7.46
N PRO A 107 8.63 -16.27 8.34
CA PRO A 107 8.99 -15.69 9.63
C PRO A 107 9.61 -14.30 9.53
N THR A 108 10.36 -14.01 8.47
CA THR A 108 10.99 -12.71 8.22
C THR A 108 10.01 -11.60 7.84
N ALA A 109 8.73 -11.91 7.68
CA ALA A 109 7.69 -10.89 7.49
C ALA A 109 7.64 -9.88 8.65
N ASP A 110 8.04 -10.29 9.85
CA ASP A 110 8.08 -9.42 11.02
C ASP A 110 9.11 -8.28 10.91
N ILE A 111 10.05 -8.37 9.96
CA ILE A 111 11.06 -7.33 9.70
C ILE A 111 10.46 -6.19 8.83
N SER A 112 9.35 -6.41 8.17
CA SER A 112 8.71 -5.36 7.37
C SER A 112 8.35 -4.14 8.23
N ARG A 113 8.73 -2.95 7.74
CA ARG A 113 8.44 -1.66 8.36
C ARG A 113 7.32 -0.90 7.64
N GLY A 114 6.57 -1.58 6.77
CA GLY A 114 5.47 -0.99 6.02
C GLY A 114 4.46 -0.30 6.93
N LEU A 115 4.01 0.87 6.51
CA LEU A 115 3.04 1.69 7.22
C LEU A 115 1.67 1.59 6.58
N ALA A 116 0.65 1.91 7.35
CA ALA A 116 -0.68 2.22 6.86
C ALA A 116 -1.24 3.41 7.63
N GLY A 117 -1.99 4.24 6.95
CA GLY A 117 -2.58 5.41 7.55
C GLY A 117 -3.45 6.19 6.58
N THR A 118 -3.96 7.32 7.05
CA THR A 118 -4.91 8.12 6.29
C THR A 118 -4.41 9.54 6.06
N ASN A 119 -4.84 10.13 4.94
CA ASN A 119 -4.70 11.55 4.66
C ASN A 119 -5.99 12.02 3.98
N GLY A 120 -6.72 12.93 4.63
CA GLY A 120 -8.04 13.32 4.18
C GLY A 120 -8.97 12.11 4.04
N LYS A 121 -9.48 11.86 2.85
CA LYS A 121 -10.33 10.70 2.53
C LYS A 121 -9.57 9.53 1.93
N SER A 122 -8.26 9.61 1.84
CA SER A 122 -7.41 8.59 1.24
C SER A 122 -6.81 7.65 2.30
N LEU A 123 -6.78 6.36 1.97
CA LEU A 123 -6.05 5.33 2.70
C LEU A 123 -4.74 5.04 1.97
N ILE A 124 -3.63 5.07 2.69
CA ILE A 124 -2.29 4.81 2.17
C ILE A 124 -1.73 3.57 2.84
N ILE A 125 -1.25 2.60 2.07
CA ILE A 125 -0.74 1.32 2.57
C ILE A 125 0.60 1.00 1.89
N ASN A 126 1.61 0.64 2.70
CA ASN A 126 2.85 0.08 2.19
C ASN A 126 2.84 -1.45 2.30
N LEU A 127 3.07 -2.14 1.18
CA LEU A 127 3.28 -3.58 1.14
C LEU A 127 4.74 -3.91 0.81
N PRO A 128 5.26 -5.03 1.32
CA PRO A 128 6.57 -5.54 0.87
C PRO A 128 6.58 -5.87 -0.62
N GLY A 129 7.78 -5.98 -1.19
CA GLY A 129 7.97 -6.11 -2.63
C GLY A 129 7.84 -7.52 -3.21
N SER A 130 7.64 -8.55 -2.40
CA SER A 130 7.52 -9.92 -2.90
C SER A 130 6.10 -10.22 -3.41
N PRO A 131 5.94 -11.11 -4.41
CA PRO A 131 4.62 -11.54 -4.86
C PRO A 131 3.78 -12.17 -3.75
N GLY A 132 4.39 -12.94 -2.85
CA GLY A 132 3.71 -13.51 -1.69
C GLY A 132 3.18 -12.46 -0.72
N ALA A 133 3.95 -11.41 -0.47
CA ALA A 133 3.52 -10.29 0.37
C ALA A 133 2.37 -9.50 -0.26
N VAL A 134 2.37 -9.33 -1.57
CA VAL A 134 1.26 -8.70 -2.29
C VAL A 134 -0.02 -9.52 -2.14
N LYS A 135 0.08 -10.84 -2.29
CA LYS A 135 -1.06 -11.75 -2.09
C LYS A 135 -1.62 -11.64 -0.68
N ASP A 136 -0.76 -11.65 0.33
CA ASP A 136 -1.15 -11.49 1.73
C ASP A 136 -1.75 -10.09 1.99
N GLY A 137 -1.19 -9.06 1.41
CA GLY A 137 -1.69 -7.69 1.49
C GLY A 137 -3.11 -7.55 0.94
N LEU A 138 -3.40 -8.20 -0.17
CA LEU A 138 -4.74 -8.20 -0.75
C LEU A 138 -5.78 -8.84 0.18
N VAL A 139 -5.40 -9.87 0.95
CA VAL A 139 -6.28 -10.48 1.96
C VAL A 139 -6.65 -9.46 3.04
N ILE A 140 -5.68 -8.70 3.53
CA ILE A 140 -5.92 -7.70 4.57
C ILE A 140 -6.68 -6.48 4.02
N ILE A 141 -6.37 -6.05 2.80
CA ILE A 141 -7.11 -4.98 2.12
C ILE A 141 -8.58 -5.37 1.97
N GLU A 142 -8.87 -6.58 1.51
CA GLU A 142 -10.24 -7.10 1.40
C GLU A 142 -10.98 -7.03 2.73
N ARG A 143 -10.31 -7.38 3.83
CA ARG A 143 -10.90 -7.37 5.17
C ARG A 143 -11.20 -5.98 5.73
N LEU A 144 -10.33 -5.00 5.49
CA LEU A 144 -10.31 -3.76 6.25
C LEU A 144 -10.54 -2.49 5.42
N ALA A 145 -10.09 -2.46 4.16
CA ALA A 145 -9.99 -1.19 3.42
C ALA A 145 -11.35 -0.56 3.13
N SER A 146 -12.35 -1.34 2.77
CA SER A 146 -13.69 -0.81 2.49
C SER A 146 -14.27 -0.13 3.73
N HIS A 147 -14.17 -0.77 4.89
CA HIS A 147 -14.64 -0.20 6.15
C HIS A 147 -13.92 1.11 6.51
N ILE A 148 -12.59 1.16 6.33
CA ILE A 148 -11.80 2.37 6.59
C ILE A 148 -12.25 3.50 5.65
N LEU A 149 -12.39 3.22 4.36
CA LEU A 149 -12.79 4.21 3.37
C LEU A 149 -14.21 4.73 3.60
N ASP A 150 -15.13 3.88 4.06
CA ASP A 150 -16.48 4.30 4.42
C ASP A 150 -16.47 5.22 5.64
N GLN A 151 -15.66 4.95 6.65
CA GLN A 151 -15.48 5.85 7.78
C GLN A 151 -14.88 7.20 7.34
N LEU A 152 -13.89 7.19 6.46
CA LEU A 152 -13.29 8.43 5.93
C LEU A 152 -14.29 9.26 5.12
N ALA A 153 -15.25 8.62 4.49
CA ALA A 153 -16.34 9.30 3.77
C ALA A 153 -17.41 9.86 4.72
N GLY A 154 -17.30 9.60 6.02
CA GLY A 154 -18.28 10.06 7.01
C GLY A 154 -19.54 9.20 7.08
N ASN A 155 -19.51 8.01 6.49
CA ASN A 155 -20.60 7.07 6.61
C ASN A 155 -20.55 6.42 8.00
N ASP A 156 -21.43 6.87 8.89
CA ASP A 156 -21.61 6.25 10.18
C ASP A 156 -22.18 4.84 9.95
N HIS A 157 -21.43 3.85 10.36
CA HIS A 157 -22.01 2.52 10.50
C HIS A 157 -22.97 2.56 11.69
N SER A 158 -24.23 2.92 11.43
CA SER A 158 -25.29 2.57 12.35
C SER A 158 -25.18 1.08 12.55
N SER A 159 -24.72 0.70 13.74
CA SER A 159 -24.57 -0.65 14.22
C SER A 159 -25.78 -1.48 13.83
N SER A 160 -25.65 -2.33 12.84
CA SER A 160 -26.46 -3.51 12.76
C SER A 160 -25.87 -4.52 13.75
N ASN A 161 -26.42 -4.55 14.94
CA ASN A 161 -26.29 -5.67 15.87
C ASN A 161 -26.81 -6.94 15.23
#